data_44f6ad3214128ab2b7b2555180565852
#
_entry.id   44f6ad3214128ab2b7b2555180565852
#
_cell.length_a   1.000
_cell.length_b   1.000
_cell.length_c   1.000
_cell.angle_alpha   90.00
_cell.angle_beta   90.00
_cell.angle_gamma   90.00
#
_symmetry.space_group_name_H-M   'P 1'
#
loop_
_entity.id
_entity.type
_entity.pdbx_description
1 polymer ?
#
loop_
_entity_poly.entity_id
_entity_poly.type
_entity_poly.pdbx_seq_one_letter_code
_entity_poly.pdbx_strand_id
1 'polypeptide(L)'
;MRLNIPLLFFEINLMKLFFFKFSLLLFALSLLGCKKNDVSFSSEKIATTENQIHYAKGFSIYQHKGFSIVKVSSPWPKANKEYTYILKEKDGIVPDSLQQFTTIQVPLQSIVVTSTTHIPSLEMLGVENSLIGFPNLNYISSEKVRNRIEQGKIKELGNNQSLNIETLIDLQPNIIIGYGLDNNNPSLDNLQKSGLKVLLNGDWNESTPLGKAEWLRFFGVLFDKQKKQPNLFIK
;
A
#
# COMPACT_ATOMS: atom_id res chain seq x y z
N MET A 1 -37.28 54.60 66.66
CA MET A 1 -37.01 54.17 65.32
C MET A 1 -37.43 52.70 65.16
N ARG A 2 -38.64 52.47 64.62
CA ARG A 2 -39.21 51.10 64.51
C ARG A 2 -38.81 50.62 63.10
N LEU A 3 -37.89 49.65 63.03
CA LEU A 3 -37.60 48.97 61.77
C LEU A 3 -38.79 48.07 61.39
N ASN A 4 -39.29 48.27 60.17
CA ASN A 4 -40.35 47.44 59.58
C ASN A 4 -39.77 46.11 59.11
N ILE A 5 -39.73 45.18 60.09
CA ILE A 5 -39.23 43.78 59.89
C ILE A 5 -39.99 42.97 58.81
N PRO A 6 -41.33 43.15 58.60
CA PRO A 6 -42.06 42.34 57.62
C PRO A 6 -41.69 42.61 56.14
N LEU A 7 -41.27 43.84 55.81
CA LEU A 7 -40.91 44.14 54.41
C LEU A 7 -39.62 43.44 53.99
N LEU A 8 -38.64 43.31 54.90
CA LEU A 8 -37.36 42.70 54.65
C LEU A 8 -37.48 41.18 54.40
N PHE A 9 -38.37 40.52 55.10
CA PHE A 9 -38.65 39.10 54.90
C PHE A 9 -39.35 38.79 53.56
N PHE A 10 -40.16 39.71 53.07
CA PHE A 10 -40.83 39.57 51.77
C PHE A 10 -39.87 39.71 50.63
N GLU A 11 -38.94 40.67 50.67
CA GLU A 11 -37.90 40.87 49.67
C GLU A 11 -36.92 39.68 49.59
N ILE A 12 -36.53 39.11 50.76
CA ILE A 12 -35.63 37.95 50.82
C ILE A 12 -36.27 36.73 50.20
N ASN A 13 -37.57 36.50 50.41
CA ASN A 13 -38.27 35.36 49.81
C ASN A 13 -38.48 35.53 48.30
N LEU A 14 -38.74 36.73 47.83
CA LEU A 14 -38.89 37.03 46.41
C LEU A 14 -37.55 36.84 45.65
N MET A 15 -36.44 37.26 46.27
CA MET A 15 -35.08 37.09 45.73
C MET A 15 -34.68 35.59 45.69
N LYS A 16 -34.99 34.81 46.71
CA LYS A 16 -34.76 33.38 46.73
C LYS A 16 -35.57 32.66 45.65
N LEU A 17 -36.82 33.06 45.43
CA LEU A 17 -37.68 32.51 44.40
C LEU A 17 -37.15 32.80 42.98
N PHE A 18 -36.58 34.00 42.81
CA PHE A 18 -35.99 34.45 41.57
C PHE A 18 -34.71 33.65 41.27
N PHE A 19 -33.79 33.50 42.23
CA PHE A 19 -32.61 32.66 42.10
C PHE A 19 -32.93 31.20 41.85
N PHE A 20 -33.97 30.67 42.51
CA PHE A 20 -34.40 29.28 42.28
C PHE A 20 -34.92 29.07 40.84
N LYS A 21 -35.75 29.98 40.34
CA LYS A 21 -36.26 29.94 38.97
C LYS A 21 -35.15 30.14 37.95
N PHE A 22 -34.17 31.00 38.23
CA PHE A 22 -33.03 31.25 37.37
C PHE A 22 -32.09 30.02 37.33
N SER A 23 -31.84 29.39 38.45
CA SER A 23 -31.09 28.14 38.56
C SER A 23 -31.77 26.99 37.82
N LEU A 24 -33.11 26.88 37.91
CA LEU A 24 -33.88 25.86 37.19
C LEU A 24 -33.82 26.10 35.66
N LEU A 25 -33.82 27.37 35.21
CA LEU A 25 -33.69 27.74 33.82
C LEU A 25 -32.28 27.39 33.29
N LEU A 26 -31.21 27.67 34.06
CA LEU A 26 -29.83 27.29 33.70
C LEU A 26 -29.66 25.75 33.62
N PHE A 27 -30.32 25.02 34.56
CA PHE A 27 -30.28 23.55 34.54
C PHE A 27 -31.04 22.98 33.34
N ALA A 28 -32.17 23.60 32.95
CA ALA A 28 -32.90 23.19 31.75
C ALA A 28 -32.12 23.48 30.45
N LEU A 29 -31.32 24.57 30.39
CA LEU A 29 -30.43 24.86 29.27
C LEU A 29 -29.26 23.86 29.16
N SER A 30 -28.78 23.31 30.27
CA SER A 30 -27.71 22.30 30.28
C SER A 30 -28.18 20.94 29.72
N LEU A 31 -29.46 20.65 29.65
CA LEU A 31 -30.04 19.45 29.04
C LEU A 31 -30.19 19.55 27.52
N LEU A 32 -30.01 20.75 26.94
CA LEU A 32 -29.91 20.98 25.49
C LEU A 32 -28.50 20.73 24.98
N GLY A 33 -27.63 20.12 25.82
CA GLY A 33 -26.28 19.74 25.50
C GLY A 33 -26.23 18.78 24.33
N CYS A 34 -25.60 19.24 23.28
CA CYS A 34 -24.95 18.50 22.21
C CYS A 34 -25.59 17.17 21.84
N LYS A 35 -26.46 17.20 20.86
CA LYS A 35 -26.49 16.12 19.89
C LYS A 35 -25.07 15.99 19.34
N LYS A 36 -24.26 15.10 19.94
CA LYS A 36 -23.12 14.54 19.25
C LYS A 36 -23.68 14.06 17.91
N ASN A 37 -23.38 14.77 16.84
CA ASN A 37 -23.31 14.15 15.55
C ASN A 37 -22.22 13.08 15.74
N ASP A 38 -22.60 11.89 16.11
CA ASP A 38 -21.85 10.71 15.76
C ASP A 38 -21.79 10.77 14.24
N VAL A 39 -20.75 11.41 13.73
CA VAL A 39 -20.20 11.06 12.46
C VAL A 39 -19.85 9.59 12.67
N SER A 40 -20.82 8.72 12.40
CA SER A 40 -20.53 7.33 12.13
C SER A 40 -19.57 7.42 10.95
N PHE A 41 -18.27 7.35 11.26
CA PHE A 41 -17.31 6.83 10.33
C PHE A 41 -17.89 5.47 9.97
N SER A 42 -18.68 5.43 8.89
CA SER A 42 -18.89 4.19 8.19
C SER A 42 -17.50 3.83 7.72
N SER A 43 -16.78 3.07 8.53
CA SER A 43 -15.68 2.26 8.06
C SER A 43 -16.37 1.43 6.99
N GLU A 44 -16.31 1.90 5.75
CA GLU A 44 -16.69 1.13 4.58
C GLU A 44 -15.86 -0.13 4.70
N LYS A 45 -16.49 -1.18 5.19
CA LYS A 45 -15.88 -2.48 5.39
C LYS A 45 -15.46 -2.87 3.99
N ILE A 46 -14.15 -2.70 3.69
CA ILE A 46 -13.59 -3.15 2.41
C ILE A 46 -14.01 -4.59 2.31
N ALA A 47 -14.94 -4.88 1.39
CA ALA A 47 -15.44 -6.21 1.19
C ALA A 47 -14.20 -7.10 1.00
N THR A 48 -13.99 -8.06 1.89
CA THR A 48 -12.88 -9.02 1.79
C THR A 48 -13.14 -9.85 0.55
N THR A 49 -12.44 -9.51 -0.52
CA THR A 49 -12.42 -10.33 -1.71
C THR A 49 -11.57 -11.58 -1.45
N GLU A 50 -11.87 -12.65 -2.17
CA GLU A 50 -11.11 -13.89 -2.07
C GLU A 50 -9.67 -13.69 -2.55
N ASN A 51 -8.70 -14.32 -1.87
CA ASN A 51 -7.32 -14.36 -2.33
C ASN A 51 -7.24 -15.11 -3.66
N GLN A 52 -6.64 -14.50 -4.65
CA GLN A 52 -6.51 -15.09 -5.99
C GLN A 52 -5.29 -16.02 -6.16
N ILE A 53 -4.48 -16.17 -5.11
CA ILE A 53 -3.27 -16.97 -5.11
C ILE A 53 -3.55 -18.30 -4.39
N HIS A 54 -3.22 -19.41 -5.04
CA HIS A 54 -3.58 -20.74 -4.58
C HIS A 54 -2.40 -21.61 -4.18
N TYR A 55 -1.24 -21.45 -4.82
CA TYR A 55 -0.06 -22.30 -4.65
C TYR A 55 1.08 -21.60 -3.94
N ALA A 56 1.31 -20.32 -4.25
CA ALA A 56 2.33 -19.54 -3.59
C ALA A 56 1.90 -19.21 -2.16
N LYS A 57 2.88 -19.24 -1.25
CA LYS A 57 2.68 -18.92 0.17
C LYS A 57 3.25 -17.55 0.54
N GLY A 58 4.14 -17.01 -0.30
CA GLY A 58 4.87 -15.79 -0.05
C GLY A 58 4.08 -14.51 -0.35
N PHE A 59 2.94 -14.58 -1.05
CA PHE A 59 2.13 -13.41 -1.36
C PHE A 59 0.64 -13.73 -1.54
N SER A 60 -0.18 -12.70 -1.54
CA SER A 60 -1.62 -12.76 -1.83
C SER A 60 -2.07 -11.55 -2.64
N ILE A 61 -3.13 -11.71 -3.43
CA ILE A 61 -3.75 -10.66 -4.23
C ILE A 61 -5.25 -10.64 -3.94
N TYR A 62 -5.77 -9.46 -3.61
CA TYR A 62 -7.19 -9.20 -3.40
C TYR A 62 -7.63 -8.12 -4.39
N GLN A 63 -8.56 -8.45 -5.29
CA GLN A 63 -9.08 -7.50 -6.28
C GLN A 63 -10.29 -6.75 -5.73
N HIS A 64 -10.30 -5.44 -5.95
CA HIS A 64 -11.41 -4.54 -5.66
C HIS A 64 -11.75 -3.73 -6.90
N LYS A 65 -12.87 -3.01 -6.86
CA LYS A 65 -13.24 -2.12 -7.96
C LYS A 65 -12.29 -0.94 -8.04
N GLY A 66 -11.47 -0.89 -9.10
CA GLY A 66 -10.54 0.20 -9.36
C GLY A 66 -9.19 0.11 -8.64
N PHE A 67 -8.95 -0.90 -7.82
CA PHE A 67 -7.65 -1.16 -7.21
C PHE A 67 -7.48 -2.62 -6.80
N SER A 68 -6.24 -3.03 -6.55
CA SER A 68 -5.92 -4.33 -5.95
C SER A 68 -5.01 -4.14 -4.75
N ILE A 69 -5.12 -5.05 -3.77
CA ILE A 69 -4.21 -5.13 -2.64
C ILE A 69 -3.29 -6.31 -2.89
N VAL A 70 -1.98 -6.05 -2.89
CA VAL A 70 -0.94 -7.09 -2.93
C VAL A 70 -0.24 -7.11 -1.58
N LYS A 71 -0.20 -8.29 -0.96
CA LYS A 71 0.51 -8.51 0.29
C LYS A 71 1.64 -9.49 0.07
N VAL A 72 2.83 -9.16 0.51
CA VAL A 72 4.00 -10.03 0.48
C VAL A 72 4.37 -10.39 1.91
N SER A 73 4.11 -11.66 2.27
CA SER A 73 4.28 -12.16 3.64
C SER A 73 5.64 -12.84 3.86
N SER A 74 6.27 -13.33 2.79
CA SER A 74 7.52 -14.08 2.89
C SER A 74 8.52 -13.70 1.79
N PRO A 75 8.99 -12.42 1.76
CA PRO A 75 9.96 -11.98 0.76
C PRO A 75 11.34 -12.62 0.94
N TRP A 76 11.63 -13.19 2.12
CA TRP A 76 12.84 -13.96 2.46
C TRP A 76 12.53 -14.97 3.58
N PRO A 77 13.42 -15.96 3.84
CA PRO A 77 13.24 -16.91 4.93
C PRO A 77 13.13 -16.22 6.29
N LYS A 78 12.15 -16.62 7.11
CA LYS A 78 11.90 -16.07 8.44
C LYS A 78 11.64 -14.55 8.44
N ALA A 79 11.03 -14.02 7.36
CA ALA A 79 10.53 -12.65 7.37
C ALA A 79 9.58 -12.45 8.56
N ASN A 80 9.76 -11.34 9.27
CA ASN A 80 8.99 -11.00 10.47
C ASN A 80 7.94 -9.90 10.23
N LYS A 81 7.77 -9.50 8.97
CA LYS A 81 6.89 -8.41 8.56
C LYS A 81 6.20 -8.74 7.24
N GLU A 82 4.92 -8.43 7.15
CA GLU A 82 4.16 -8.41 5.90
C GLU A 82 4.25 -7.02 5.26
N TYR A 83 4.38 -6.99 3.95
CA TYR A 83 4.42 -5.77 3.15
C TYR A 83 3.16 -5.67 2.32
N THR A 84 2.41 -4.57 2.50
CA THR A 84 1.15 -4.32 1.78
C THR A 84 1.33 -3.19 0.77
N TYR A 85 0.85 -3.43 -0.45
CA TYR A 85 0.91 -2.50 -1.57
C TYR A 85 -0.47 -2.33 -2.17
N ILE A 86 -0.83 -1.10 -2.54
CA ILE A 86 -2.06 -0.77 -3.22
C ILE A 86 -1.76 -0.50 -4.69
N LEU A 87 -2.33 -1.30 -5.57
CA LEU A 87 -2.23 -1.13 -7.00
C LEU A 87 -3.49 -0.40 -7.48
N LYS A 88 -3.37 0.88 -7.77
CA LYS A 88 -4.49 1.74 -8.15
C LYS A 88 -4.61 1.83 -9.67
N GLU A 89 -5.78 1.54 -10.23
CA GLU A 89 -6.11 1.83 -11.62
C GLU A 89 -6.26 3.35 -11.83
N LYS A 90 -6.18 3.80 -13.09
CA LYS A 90 -6.18 5.24 -13.44
C LYS A 90 -7.33 6.01 -12.77
N ASP A 91 -8.54 5.49 -12.83
CA ASP A 91 -9.75 6.13 -12.30
C ASP A 91 -10.22 5.45 -11.00
N GLY A 92 -9.39 4.60 -10.40
CA GLY A 92 -9.70 3.89 -9.17
C GLY A 92 -9.75 4.82 -7.97
N ILE A 93 -10.64 4.52 -7.03
CA ILE A 93 -10.73 5.21 -5.75
C ILE A 93 -10.20 4.24 -4.67
N VAL A 94 -9.19 4.68 -3.94
CA VAL A 94 -8.62 3.94 -2.82
C VAL A 94 -9.23 4.50 -1.52
N PRO A 95 -9.84 3.67 -0.67
CA PRO A 95 -10.37 4.11 0.63
C PRO A 95 -9.31 4.76 1.52
N ASP A 96 -9.69 5.74 2.31
CA ASP A 96 -8.79 6.48 3.22
C ASP A 96 -8.07 5.56 4.21
N SER A 97 -8.73 4.48 4.62
CA SER A 97 -8.15 3.45 5.51
C SER A 97 -6.94 2.72 4.92
N LEU A 98 -6.69 2.84 3.61
CA LEU A 98 -5.54 2.23 2.92
C LEU A 98 -4.45 3.22 2.52
N GLN A 99 -4.63 4.52 2.78
CA GLN A 99 -3.67 5.55 2.37
C GLN A 99 -2.30 5.44 3.05
N GLN A 100 -2.21 4.75 4.20
CA GLN A 100 -0.92 4.48 4.85
C GLN A 100 -0.02 3.52 4.08
N PHE A 101 -0.56 2.78 3.11
CA PHE A 101 0.21 1.83 2.31
C PHE A 101 0.77 2.46 1.04
N THR A 102 1.90 1.92 0.57
CA THR A 102 2.51 2.35 -0.70
C THR A 102 1.53 2.14 -1.85
N THR A 103 1.08 3.24 -2.46
CA THR A 103 0.18 3.20 -3.61
C THR A 103 0.96 3.36 -4.92
N ILE A 104 0.66 2.47 -5.88
CA ILE A 104 1.31 2.35 -7.18
C ILE A 104 0.23 2.46 -8.24
N GLN A 105 0.45 3.37 -9.20
CA GLN A 105 -0.44 3.49 -10.37
C GLN A 105 -0.17 2.35 -11.34
N VAL A 106 -1.22 1.64 -11.77
CA VAL A 106 -1.15 0.58 -12.77
C VAL A 106 -2.04 0.92 -13.98
N PRO A 107 -1.75 0.39 -15.18
CA PRO A 107 -0.63 -0.48 -15.53
C PRO A 107 0.72 0.27 -15.57
N LEU A 108 1.79 -0.45 -15.20
CA LEU A 108 3.15 0.09 -15.23
C LEU A 108 3.64 0.32 -16.67
N GLN A 109 4.49 1.35 -16.83
CA GLN A 109 5.17 1.67 -18.10
C GLN A 109 6.67 1.38 -18.01
N SER A 110 7.26 1.53 -16.83
CA SER A 110 8.69 1.36 -16.61
C SER A 110 8.96 0.70 -15.26
N ILE A 111 9.88 -0.24 -15.24
CA ILE A 111 10.31 -0.91 -14.01
C ILE A 111 11.82 -1.13 -14.00
N VAL A 112 12.32 -1.27 -12.79
CA VAL A 112 13.61 -1.84 -12.48
C VAL A 112 13.36 -3.14 -11.72
N VAL A 113 14.07 -4.21 -12.04
CA VAL A 113 14.07 -5.43 -11.24
C VAL A 113 15.50 -5.75 -10.81
N THR A 114 15.66 -6.38 -9.66
CA THR A 114 16.99 -6.64 -9.07
C THR A 114 17.38 -8.11 -9.06
N SER A 115 16.49 -9.00 -9.53
CA SER A 115 16.76 -10.43 -9.67
C SER A 115 16.58 -10.91 -11.10
N THR A 116 17.47 -11.79 -11.56
CA THR A 116 17.34 -12.46 -12.87
C THR A 116 16.12 -13.38 -12.93
N THR A 117 15.59 -13.86 -11.80
CA THR A 117 14.37 -14.69 -11.75
C THR A 117 13.12 -13.92 -12.22
N HIS A 118 13.14 -12.58 -12.15
CA HIS A 118 12.06 -11.74 -12.62
C HIS A 118 11.96 -11.62 -14.14
N ILE A 119 13.09 -11.79 -14.87
CA ILE A 119 13.16 -11.60 -16.34
C ILE A 119 12.20 -12.53 -17.08
N PRO A 120 12.16 -13.85 -16.81
CA PRO A 120 11.24 -14.76 -17.49
C PRO A 120 9.77 -14.34 -17.33
N SER A 121 9.37 -13.83 -16.17
CA SER A 121 8.01 -13.36 -15.94
C SER A 121 7.65 -12.16 -16.83
N LEU A 122 8.59 -11.22 -17.02
CA LEU A 122 8.38 -10.09 -17.93
C LEU A 122 8.23 -10.54 -19.38
N GLU A 123 9.04 -11.50 -19.82
CA GLU A 123 8.98 -12.05 -21.18
C GLU A 123 7.69 -12.82 -21.44
N MET A 124 7.28 -13.69 -20.49
CA MET A 124 6.03 -14.46 -20.59
C MET A 124 4.80 -13.56 -20.69
N LEU A 125 4.84 -12.38 -20.07
CA LEU A 125 3.77 -11.38 -20.13
C LEU A 125 3.88 -10.47 -21.36
N GLY A 126 5.00 -10.52 -22.10
CA GLY A 126 5.29 -9.63 -23.23
C GLY A 126 5.46 -8.17 -22.77
N VAL A 127 6.06 -7.96 -21.61
CA VAL A 127 6.30 -6.64 -21.00
C VAL A 127 7.77 -6.37 -20.73
N GLU A 128 8.69 -7.16 -21.29
CA GLU A 128 10.14 -7.00 -21.16
C GLU A 128 10.60 -5.60 -21.65
N ASN A 129 9.81 -4.96 -22.48
CA ASN A 129 10.08 -3.60 -22.94
C ASN A 129 9.95 -2.53 -21.84
N SER A 130 9.27 -2.82 -20.75
CA SER A 130 9.17 -1.93 -19.59
C SER A 130 10.42 -1.93 -18.71
N LEU A 131 11.30 -2.92 -18.84
CA LEU A 131 12.55 -2.99 -18.09
C LEU A 131 13.51 -1.91 -18.57
N ILE A 132 13.90 -0.98 -17.66
CA ILE A 132 14.75 0.17 -17.99
C ILE A 132 16.07 0.19 -17.22
N GLY A 133 16.23 -0.66 -16.20
CA GLY A 133 17.46 -0.77 -15.43
C GLY A 133 17.57 -2.11 -14.72
N PHE A 134 18.79 -2.58 -14.52
CA PHE A 134 19.10 -3.83 -13.83
C PHE A 134 20.52 -3.77 -13.23
N PRO A 135 20.76 -4.30 -12.02
CA PRO A 135 22.10 -4.43 -11.47
C PRO A 135 22.85 -5.63 -12.09
N ASN A 136 24.15 -5.45 -12.39
CA ASN A 136 24.98 -6.51 -12.97
C ASN A 136 24.36 -7.07 -14.28
N LEU A 137 24.26 -6.25 -15.31
CA LEU A 137 23.70 -6.62 -16.63
C LEU A 137 24.27 -7.92 -17.21
N ASN A 138 25.51 -8.28 -16.84
CA ASN A 138 26.16 -9.50 -17.31
C ASN A 138 25.49 -10.80 -16.82
N TYR A 139 24.68 -10.74 -15.77
CA TYR A 139 23.95 -11.92 -15.27
C TYR A 139 22.67 -12.23 -16.07
N ILE A 140 22.26 -11.32 -16.95
CA ILE A 140 21.07 -11.54 -17.78
C ILE A 140 21.45 -12.43 -18.95
N SER A 141 20.80 -13.61 -19.03
CA SER A 141 20.99 -14.61 -20.09
C SER A 141 19.94 -14.52 -21.20
N SER A 142 18.81 -13.83 -20.97
CA SER A 142 17.74 -13.67 -21.95
C SER A 142 18.24 -12.96 -23.20
N GLU A 143 18.10 -13.57 -24.36
CA GLU A 143 18.50 -13.00 -25.64
C GLU A 143 17.74 -11.70 -25.94
N LYS A 144 16.43 -11.68 -25.72
CA LYS A 144 15.61 -10.47 -25.93
C LYS A 144 16.08 -9.30 -25.07
N VAL A 145 16.38 -9.56 -23.80
CA VAL A 145 16.82 -8.52 -22.88
C VAL A 145 18.27 -8.13 -23.17
N ARG A 146 19.14 -9.07 -23.56
CA ARG A 146 20.51 -8.78 -24.02
C ARG A 146 20.52 -7.82 -25.20
N ASN A 147 19.69 -8.06 -26.23
CA ASN A 147 19.55 -7.15 -27.38
C ASN A 147 19.16 -5.74 -26.96
N ARG A 148 18.29 -5.60 -25.91
CA ARG A 148 17.92 -4.28 -25.38
C ARG A 148 19.05 -3.60 -24.61
N ILE A 149 19.89 -4.38 -23.92
CA ILE A 149 21.10 -3.87 -23.25
C ILE A 149 22.08 -3.31 -24.30
N GLU A 150 22.34 -4.04 -25.38
CA GLU A 150 23.19 -3.61 -26.49
C GLU A 150 22.67 -2.34 -27.16
N GLN A 151 21.37 -2.16 -27.23
CA GLN A 151 20.73 -0.94 -27.72
C GLN A 151 20.74 0.23 -26.69
N GLY A 152 21.33 0.04 -25.51
CA GLY A 152 21.37 1.06 -24.45
C GLY A 152 20.03 1.36 -23.80
N LYS A 153 19.03 0.48 -23.97
CA LYS A 153 17.67 0.64 -23.42
C LYS A 153 17.55 0.26 -21.94
N ILE A 154 18.53 -0.46 -21.41
CA ILE A 154 18.57 -0.90 -20.02
C ILE A 154 19.85 -0.37 -19.39
N LYS A 155 19.72 0.39 -18.31
CA LYS A 155 20.86 1.00 -17.62
C LYS A 155 21.46 0.06 -16.60
N GLU A 156 22.79 0.05 -16.51
CA GLU A 156 23.55 -0.60 -15.45
C GLU A 156 23.35 0.15 -14.14
N LEU A 157 23.01 -0.58 -13.07
CA LEU A 157 22.70 0.00 -11.75
C LEU A 157 23.71 -0.41 -10.66
N GLY A 158 24.86 -0.97 -11.05
CA GLY A 158 25.86 -1.47 -10.10
C GLY A 158 25.52 -2.87 -9.58
N ASN A 159 25.56 -3.07 -8.28
CA ASN A 159 25.24 -4.36 -7.66
C ASN A 159 24.13 -4.23 -6.62
N ASN A 160 23.54 -5.37 -6.19
CA ASN A 160 22.39 -5.39 -5.27
C ASN A 160 22.70 -4.83 -3.87
N GLN A 161 23.96 -4.87 -3.43
CA GLN A 161 24.35 -4.32 -2.13
C GLN A 161 24.55 -2.79 -2.19
N SER A 162 24.81 -2.24 -3.39
CA SER A 162 25.08 -0.82 -3.62
C SER A 162 24.55 -0.41 -4.98
N LEU A 163 23.23 -0.22 -5.04
CA LEU A 163 22.55 0.27 -6.24
C LEU A 163 22.89 1.75 -6.47
N ASN A 164 23.08 2.14 -7.73
CA ASN A 164 23.32 3.52 -8.10
C ASN A 164 22.01 4.33 -8.00
N ILE A 165 21.85 5.00 -6.85
CA ILE A 165 20.63 5.79 -6.52
C ILE A 165 20.50 6.99 -7.47
N GLU A 166 21.59 7.65 -7.86
CA GLU A 166 21.55 8.79 -8.78
C GLU A 166 20.98 8.37 -10.13
N THR A 167 21.50 7.28 -10.71
CA THR A 167 20.96 6.72 -11.96
C THR A 167 19.48 6.34 -11.80
N LEU A 168 19.06 5.80 -10.67
CA LEU A 168 17.66 5.43 -10.41
C LEU A 168 16.74 6.65 -10.29
N ILE A 169 17.23 7.74 -9.71
CA ILE A 169 16.49 9.02 -9.64
C ILE A 169 16.33 9.61 -11.05
N ASP A 170 17.36 9.56 -11.87
CA ASP A 170 17.32 10.05 -13.27
C ASP A 170 16.39 9.20 -14.15
N LEU A 171 16.38 7.88 -13.96
CA LEU A 171 15.52 6.95 -14.70
C LEU A 171 14.05 7.09 -14.35
N GLN A 172 13.72 7.53 -13.14
CA GLN A 172 12.35 7.65 -12.63
C GLN A 172 11.46 6.43 -12.92
N PRO A 173 11.87 5.20 -12.54
CA PRO A 173 11.02 4.03 -12.73
C PRO A 173 9.69 4.18 -11.98
N ASN A 174 8.60 3.65 -12.54
CA ASN A 174 7.35 3.60 -11.81
C ASN A 174 7.49 2.84 -10.49
N ILE A 175 8.27 1.75 -10.51
CA ILE A 175 8.66 0.98 -9.32
C ILE A 175 10.01 0.29 -9.50
N ILE A 176 10.58 -0.12 -8.37
CA ILE A 176 11.71 -1.03 -8.27
C ILE A 176 11.22 -2.31 -7.61
N ILE A 177 11.39 -3.46 -8.28
CA ILE A 177 11.09 -4.77 -7.69
C ILE A 177 12.38 -5.34 -7.12
N GLY A 178 12.46 -5.32 -5.79
CA GLY A 178 13.60 -5.79 -5.03
C GLY A 178 13.42 -7.21 -4.51
N TYR A 179 14.50 -7.95 -4.37
CA TYR A 179 14.55 -9.14 -3.52
C TYR A 179 15.43 -8.88 -2.31
N GLY A 180 15.11 -9.50 -1.20
CA GLY A 180 15.92 -9.46 0.01
C GLY A 180 16.37 -10.87 0.41
N LEU A 181 17.42 -10.97 1.21
CA LEU A 181 17.93 -12.23 1.72
C LEU A 181 17.52 -12.46 3.19
N ASP A 182 17.35 -11.38 3.93
CA ASP A 182 17.02 -11.36 5.35
C ASP A 182 16.31 -10.05 5.73
N ASN A 183 16.16 -9.81 7.03
CA ASN A 183 15.51 -8.61 7.58
C ASN A 183 16.39 -7.34 7.52
N ASN A 184 17.59 -7.40 6.99
CA ASN A 184 18.53 -6.27 6.87
C ASN A 184 18.82 -5.96 5.40
N ASN A 185 18.08 -5.03 4.83
CA ASN A 185 18.18 -4.65 3.41
C ASN A 185 18.48 -3.14 3.25
N PRO A 186 19.63 -2.65 3.67
CA PRO A 186 19.94 -1.22 3.69
C PRO A 186 19.91 -0.59 2.29
N SER A 187 20.24 -1.33 1.25
CA SER A 187 20.13 -0.86 -0.13
C SER A 187 18.69 -0.50 -0.50
N LEU A 188 17.73 -1.40 -0.25
CA LEU A 188 16.31 -1.18 -0.52
C LEU A 188 15.72 -0.09 0.38
N ASP A 189 16.11 -0.05 1.65
CA ASP A 189 15.69 0.98 2.60
C ASP A 189 16.15 2.39 2.16
N ASN A 190 17.36 2.51 1.64
CA ASN A 190 17.89 3.77 1.13
C ASN A 190 17.13 4.24 -0.12
N LEU A 191 16.74 3.32 -1.02
CA LEU A 191 15.88 3.66 -2.16
C LEU A 191 14.53 4.22 -1.71
N GLN A 192 13.89 3.59 -0.72
CA GLN A 192 12.62 4.08 -0.17
C GLN A 192 12.78 5.45 0.50
N LYS A 193 13.85 5.67 1.26
CA LYS A 193 14.17 6.97 1.86
C LYS A 193 14.40 8.07 0.82
N SER A 194 14.88 7.70 -0.37
CA SER A 194 15.06 8.61 -1.51
C SER A 194 13.77 8.87 -2.29
N GLY A 195 12.61 8.39 -1.80
CA GLY A 195 11.31 8.60 -2.42
C GLY A 195 10.96 7.63 -3.55
N LEU A 196 11.83 6.66 -3.84
CA LEU A 196 11.58 5.64 -4.86
C LEU A 196 10.64 4.56 -4.32
N LYS A 197 9.73 4.10 -5.16
CA LYS A 197 8.77 3.04 -4.77
C LYS A 197 9.42 1.68 -4.96
N VAL A 198 9.54 0.93 -3.86
CA VAL A 198 10.12 -0.41 -3.83
C VAL A 198 9.05 -1.42 -3.47
N LEU A 199 8.86 -2.44 -4.32
CA LEU A 199 8.10 -3.65 -4.02
C LEU A 199 9.06 -4.81 -3.78
N LEU A 200 8.73 -5.63 -2.79
CA LEU A 200 9.46 -6.86 -2.53
C LEU A 200 8.85 -8.02 -3.31
N ASN A 201 9.72 -8.87 -3.82
CA ASN A 201 9.36 -10.13 -4.46
C ASN A 201 10.16 -11.26 -3.82
N GLY A 202 9.48 -12.35 -3.46
CA GLY A 202 10.06 -13.50 -2.77
C GLY A 202 9.96 -14.80 -3.56
N ASP A 203 9.86 -14.76 -4.90
CA ASP A 203 9.70 -15.94 -5.77
C ASP A 203 10.78 -17.01 -5.55
N TRP A 204 12.00 -16.59 -5.26
CA TRP A 204 13.13 -17.47 -4.99
C TRP A 204 12.96 -18.29 -3.70
N ASN A 205 12.17 -17.77 -2.73
CA ASN A 205 11.93 -18.39 -1.43
C ASN A 205 10.77 -19.41 -1.44
N GLU A 206 10.01 -19.50 -2.55
CA GLU A 206 8.93 -20.48 -2.67
C GLU A 206 9.48 -21.90 -2.74
N SER A 207 8.84 -22.81 -1.99
CA SER A 207 9.28 -24.20 -1.86
C SER A 207 8.79 -25.12 -2.96
N THR A 208 7.69 -24.76 -3.65
CA THR A 208 7.07 -25.61 -4.67
C THR A 208 7.19 -24.99 -6.08
N PRO A 209 7.30 -25.83 -7.14
CA PRO A 209 7.32 -25.33 -8.51
C PRO A 209 6.08 -24.53 -8.89
N LEU A 210 4.89 -24.97 -8.45
CA LEU A 210 3.64 -24.24 -8.71
C LEU A 210 3.60 -22.90 -7.96
N GLY A 211 4.08 -22.86 -6.72
CA GLY A 211 4.21 -21.60 -5.98
C GLY A 211 5.14 -20.61 -6.69
N LYS A 212 6.31 -21.08 -7.15
CA LYS A 212 7.23 -20.23 -7.95
C LYS A 212 6.57 -19.73 -9.23
N ALA A 213 5.90 -20.61 -9.98
CA ALA A 213 5.23 -20.24 -11.22
C ALA A 213 4.10 -19.22 -10.98
N GLU A 214 3.41 -19.29 -9.84
CA GLU A 214 2.30 -18.41 -9.54
C GLU A 214 2.75 -16.96 -9.28
N TRP A 215 4.02 -16.70 -9.00
CA TRP A 215 4.58 -15.34 -8.94
C TRP A 215 4.50 -14.59 -10.29
N LEU A 216 4.24 -15.30 -11.39
CA LEU A 216 3.86 -14.66 -12.65
C LEU A 216 2.62 -13.76 -12.50
N ARG A 217 1.68 -14.12 -11.63
CA ARG A 217 0.48 -13.32 -11.34
C ARG A 217 0.83 -12.00 -10.63
N PHE A 218 1.89 -11.99 -9.82
CA PHE A 218 2.39 -10.76 -9.21
C PHE A 218 2.77 -9.72 -10.28
N PHE A 219 3.51 -10.13 -11.31
CA PHE A 219 3.80 -9.25 -12.45
C PHE A 219 2.55 -8.98 -13.29
N GLY A 220 1.68 -9.97 -13.45
CA GLY A 220 0.43 -9.83 -14.21
C GLY A 220 -0.46 -8.70 -13.70
N VAL A 221 -0.60 -8.54 -12.39
CA VAL A 221 -1.42 -7.46 -11.79
C VAL A 221 -0.77 -6.09 -11.96
N LEU A 222 0.55 -6.00 -11.99
CA LEU A 222 1.28 -4.75 -12.19
C LEU A 222 1.14 -4.18 -13.62
N PHE A 223 0.92 -5.05 -14.60
CA PHE A 223 0.83 -4.68 -16.03
C PHE A 223 -0.57 -4.85 -16.64
N ASP A 224 -1.59 -5.11 -15.82
CA ASP A 224 -2.97 -5.42 -16.27
C ASP A 224 -3.00 -6.57 -17.31
N LYS A 225 -2.20 -7.61 -17.05
CA LYS A 225 -2.11 -8.81 -17.90
C LYS A 225 -2.80 -10.03 -17.31
N GLN A 226 -3.57 -9.89 -16.24
CA GLN A 226 -4.25 -10.99 -15.56
C GLN A 226 -5.24 -11.74 -16.47
N LYS A 227 -5.95 -11.01 -17.33
CA LYS A 227 -6.96 -11.61 -18.25
C LYS A 227 -6.35 -12.51 -19.33
N LYS A 228 -5.04 -12.43 -19.57
CA LYS A 228 -4.33 -13.29 -20.54
C LYS A 228 -3.88 -14.63 -19.94
N GLN A 229 -4.13 -14.91 -18.66
CA GLN A 229 -3.60 -16.07 -17.95
C GLN A 229 -4.63 -17.04 -17.35
N PRO A 230 -5.94 -17.05 -17.72
CA PRO A 230 -6.88 -17.98 -17.10
C PRO A 230 -6.50 -19.46 -17.28
N ASN A 231 -5.67 -19.80 -18.27
CA ASN A 231 -5.41 -21.18 -18.69
C ASN A 231 -4.02 -21.73 -18.32
N LEU A 232 -3.13 -20.97 -17.70
CA LEU A 232 -1.78 -21.45 -17.37
C LEU A 232 -1.77 -22.36 -16.12
N PHE A 233 -2.79 -22.22 -15.26
CA PHE A 233 -2.92 -22.92 -13.98
C PHE A 233 -4.18 -23.82 -13.88
N ILE A 234 -4.99 -23.90 -14.95
CA ILE A 234 -6.19 -24.76 -15.01
C ILE A 234 -5.90 -25.86 -16.04
N LYS A 235 -5.35 -26.97 -15.58
CA LYS A 235 -5.48 -28.30 -16.18
C LYS A 235 -5.53 -29.32 -15.08
#